data_b84d357db22918c5b7003051965d49eb
#
_entry.id   b84d357db22918c5b7003051965d49eb
#
_cell.length_a   1.000
_cell.length_b   1.000
_cell.length_c   1.000
_cell.angle_alpha   90.00
_cell.angle_beta   90.00
_cell.angle_gamma   90.00
#
_symmetry.space_group_name_H-M   'P 1'
#
loop_
_entity.id
_entity.type
_entity.pdbx_description
1 polymer ?
#
loop_
_entity_poly.entity_id
_entity_poly.type
_entity_poly.pdbx_seq_one_letter_code
_entity_poly.pdbx_strand_id
1 'polypeptide(L)'
;MKIPRFIKNVTPGFKVIDVKEWISRGRVEIYLERKESNKPKCRKCGSTTLGSKRGKYFVRIKTMPLFNLETYLCLWRHKYHCSNCGKARSEDFDFVSPETPHLSREYSYWIGRLCEITSVKQAAEFSGNNKSSVWRMDYSQMKRRFQNYKPPKARRISVDEVYARRKKYSSKESRDKRFFTIVCDLDTRKVIWVSESRSKEALDEYFHIIGPEACRDIEVVAADQHDPYKASVNENCPNAVFVWDRFHIMQSFHSYLQHWK
;
A
#
# COMPACT_ATOMS: atom_id res chain seq x y z
N MET A 1 -20.42 34.06 12.85
CA MET A 1 -19.48 33.23 13.69
C MET A 1 -18.06 33.40 13.14
N LYS A 2 -17.06 33.73 13.99
CA LYS A 2 -15.66 33.81 13.52
C LYS A 2 -15.11 32.40 13.36
N ILE A 3 -14.81 32.01 12.12
CA ILE A 3 -14.23 30.70 11.81
C ILE A 3 -12.81 30.63 12.41
N PRO A 4 -12.49 29.60 13.23
CA PRO A 4 -11.17 29.46 13.83
C PRO A 4 -10.05 29.41 12.80
N ARG A 5 -8.89 30.03 13.11
CA ARG A 5 -7.75 30.13 12.16
C ARG A 5 -7.27 28.78 11.64
N PHE A 6 -7.25 27.75 12.50
CA PHE A 6 -6.77 26.42 12.10
C PHE A 6 -7.64 25.78 11.00
N ILE A 7 -8.97 26.01 11.02
CA ILE A 7 -9.87 25.50 9.98
C ILE A 7 -9.60 26.21 8.64
N LYS A 8 -9.19 27.49 8.65
CA LYS A 8 -8.89 28.24 7.43
C LYS A 8 -7.69 27.72 6.65
N ASN A 9 -6.80 26.98 7.30
CA ASN A 9 -5.55 26.45 6.72
C ASN A 9 -5.63 24.97 6.30
N VAL A 10 -6.74 24.27 6.57
CA VAL A 10 -6.90 22.84 6.30
C VAL A 10 -6.79 22.49 4.81
N THR A 11 -7.13 23.42 3.92
CA THR A 11 -7.11 23.21 2.47
C THR A 11 -6.40 24.35 1.76
N PRO A 12 -5.11 24.25 1.49
CA PRO A 12 -4.37 25.26 0.72
C PRO A 12 -5.08 25.56 -0.61
N GLY A 13 -5.23 26.85 -0.95
CA GLY A 13 -5.90 27.26 -2.18
C GLY A 13 -7.44 27.38 -2.08
N PHE A 14 -8.02 27.12 -0.90
CA PHE A 14 -9.43 27.31 -0.61
C PHE A 14 -9.61 28.22 0.60
N LYS A 15 -10.78 28.87 0.69
CA LYS A 15 -11.22 29.60 1.88
C LYS A 15 -12.44 28.92 2.47
N VAL A 16 -12.54 28.89 3.79
CA VAL A 16 -13.75 28.44 4.48
C VAL A 16 -14.75 29.57 4.44
N ILE A 17 -15.93 29.31 3.93
CA ILE A 17 -17.03 30.27 3.82
C ILE A 17 -18.11 30.05 4.88
N ASP A 18 -18.31 28.80 5.31
CA ASP A 18 -19.30 28.44 6.33
C ASP A 18 -18.90 27.16 7.06
N VAL A 19 -19.40 26.97 8.28
CA VAL A 19 -19.29 25.74 9.05
C VAL A 19 -20.65 25.42 9.65
N LYS A 20 -21.17 24.22 9.37
CA LYS A 20 -22.44 23.73 9.90
C LYS A 20 -22.20 22.55 10.83
N GLU A 21 -22.74 22.66 12.02
CA GLU A 21 -22.64 21.66 13.07
C GLU A 21 -23.98 20.92 13.20
N TRP A 22 -23.93 19.62 13.05
CA TRP A 22 -25.07 18.72 13.19
C TRP A 22 -24.79 17.79 14.37
N ILE A 23 -24.72 18.37 15.58
CA ILE A 23 -24.28 17.67 16.81
C ILE A 23 -25.14 16.44 17.06
N SER A 24 -26.48 16.52 16.90
CA SER A 24 -27.37 15.38 17.05
C SER A 24 -27.12 14.22 16.06
N ARG A 25 -26.38 14.48 14.98
CA ARG A 25 -25.97 13.50 13.96
C ARG A 25 -24.48 13.15 14.04
N GLY A 26 -23.77 13.66 15.04
CA GLY A 26 -22.32 13.46 15.16
C GLY A 26 -21.51 13.99 13.98
N ARG A 27 -21.88 15.14 13.38
CA ARG A 27 -21.33 15.57 12.09
C ARG A 27 -21.04 17.06 12.02
N VAL A 28 -19.94 17.43 11.33
CA VAL A 28 -19.55 18.80 10.97
C VAL A 28 -19.34 18.88 9.47
N GLU A 29 -19.85 19.92 8.84
CA GLU A 29 -19.65 20.25 7.43
C GLU A 29 -18.92 21.61 7.31
N ILE A 30 -17.76 21.59 6.67
CA ILE A 30 -16.94 22.79 6.39
C ILE A 30 -17.09 23.14 4.94
N TYR A 31 -17.74 24.25 4.65
CA TYR A 31 -18.00 24.73 3.30
C TYR A 31 -16.81 25.52 2.77
N LEU A 32 -16.32 25.12 1.60
CA LEU A 32 -15.13 25.67 0.99
C LEU A 32 -15.46 26.38 -0.33
N GLU A 33 -14.75 27.47 -0.57
CA GLU A 33 -14.72 28.14 -1.85
C GLU A 33 -13.28 28.28 -2.34
N ARG A 34 -13.07 28.10 -3.64
CA ARG A 34 -11.74 28.21 -4.25
C ARG A 34 -11.28 29.68 -4.21
N LYS A 35 -10.02 29.91 -3.80
CA LYS A 35 -9.37 31.23 -3.93
C LYS A 35 -9.06 31.50 -5.40
N GLU A 36 -9.14 32.73 -5.84
CA GLU A 36 -8.85 33.14 -7.23
C GLU A 36 -7.44 32.79 -7.69
N SER A 37 -6.47 32.87 -6.76
CA SER A 37 -5.08 32.48 -7.01
C SER A 37 -4.88 30.96 -7.28
N ASN A 38 -5.84 30.12 -6.92
CA ASN A 38 -5.76 28.68 -7.08
C ASN A 38 -6.45 28.24 -8.37
N LYS A 39 -5.70 28.05 -9.44
CA LYS A 39 -6.23 27.58 -10.72
C LYS A 39 -6.70 26.13 -10.65
N PRO A 40 -7.88 25.80 -11.23
CA PRO A 40 -8.35 24.42 -11.30
C PRO A 40 -7.41 23.58 -12.17
N LYS A 41 -7.29 22.28 -11.83
CA LYS A 41 -6.49 21.29 -12.56
C LYS A 41 -7.38 20.20 -13.10
N CYS A 42 -7.06 19.68 -14.29
CA CYS A 42 -7.76 18.52 -14.85
C CYS A 42 -7.46 17.26 -14.02
N ARG A 43 -8.51 16.60 -13.54
CA ARG A 43 -8.36 15.38 -12.73
C ARG A 43 -7.67 14.20 -13.46
N LYS A 44 -7.73 14.16 -14.81
CA LYS A 44 -7.12 13.08 -15.58
C LYS A 44 -5.64 13.29 -15.86
N CYS A 45 -5.25 14.52 -16.26
CA CYS A 45 -3.89 14.81 -16.75
C CYS A 45 -3.16 15.91 -15.96
N GLY A 46 -3.77 16.50 -14.92
CA GLY A 46 -3.17 17.54 -14.12
C GLY A 46 -3.06 18.92 -14.81
N SER A 47 -3.39 19.02 -16.10
CA SER A 47 -3.29 20.27 -16.86
C SER A 47 -4.13 21.38 -16.22
N THR A 48 -3.56 22.58 -16.14
CA THR A 48 -4.25 23.81 -15.74
C THR A 48 -4.85 24.57 -16.92
N THR A 49 -4.59 24.11 -18.16
CA THR A 49 -5.14 24.69 -19.39
C THR A 49 -6.56 24.17 -19.59
N LEU A 50 -7.48 24.79 -18.89
CA LEU A 50 -8.89 24.46 -18.92
C LEU A 50 -9.66 25.55 -19.63
N GLY A 51 -10.48 25.15 -20.60
CA GLY A 51 -11.39 26.03 -21.33
C GLY A 51 -12.71 26.28 -20.59
N SER A 52 -13.81 26.38 -21.32
CA SER A 52 -15.12 26.74 -20.79
C SER A 52 -15.62 25.76 -19.71
N LYS A 53 -16.30 26.30 -18.71
CA LYS A 53 -17.06 25.51 -17.72
C LYS A 53 -18.21 24.77 -18.41
N ARG A 54 -18.36 23.47 -18.09
CA ARG A 54 -19.40 22.58 -18.67
C ARG A 54 -20.42 22.10 -17.64
N GLY A 55 -20.33 22.60 -16.40
CA GLY A 55 -21.24 22.26 -15.32
C GLY A 55 -20.54 22.15 -13.97
N LYS A 56 -21.31 21.91 -12.94
CA LYS A 56 -20.81 21.70 -11.57
C LYS A 56 -21.70 20.69 -10.83
N TYR A 57 -21.15 20.05 -9.81
CA TYR A 57 -21.89 19.21 -8.87
C TYR A 57 -21.30 19.36 -7.47
N PHE A 58 -22.17 19.23 -6.49
CA PHE A 58 -21.79 19.35 -5.10
C PHE A 58 -21.10 18.06 -4.61
N VAL A 59 -20.00 18.20 -3.89
CA VAL A 59 -19.25 17.07 -3.31
C VAL A 59 -19.06 17.26 -1.81
N ARG A 60 -19.14 16.13 -1.10
CA ARG A 60 -18.76 16.01 0.31
C ARG A 60 -17.58 15.07 0.39
N ILE A 61 -16.49 15.54 0.96
CA ILE A 61 -15.23 14.81 1.09
C ILE A 61 -15.00 14.59 2.58
N LYS A 62 -15.10 13.32 3.02
CA LYS A 62 -14.84 12.97 4.42
C LYS A 62 -13.37 13.22 4.72
N THR A 63 -13.10 13.86 5.85
CA THR A 63 -11.76 14.20 6.31
C THR A 63 -11.54 13.74 7.75
N MET A 64 -10.40 14.10 8.34
CA MET A 64 -10.12 13.79 9.74
C MET A 64 -11.25 14.27 10.64
N PRO A 65 -11.71 13.44 11.58
CA PRO A 65 -12.76 13.84 12.50
C PRO A 65 -12.28 15.01 13.38
N LEU A 66 -13.16 15.94 13.63
CA LEU A 66 -12.97 16.97 14.65
C LEU A 66 -13.58 16.47 15.95
N PHE A 67 -12.72 16.16 16.94
CA PHE A 67 -13.14 15.46 18.15
C PHE A 67 -13.81 14.11 17.80
N ASN A 68 -15.03 13.87 18.21
CA ASN A 68 -15.80 12.66 17.87
C ASN A 68 -16.80 12.89 16.72
N LEU A 69 -16.69 14.01 16.01
CA LEU A 69 -17.64 14.36 14.95
C LEU A 69 -17.08 14.01 13.58
N GLU A 70 -17.86 13.26 12.79
CA GLU A 70 -17.53 13.05 11.37
C GLU A 70 -17.45 14.39 10.65
N THR A 71 -16.31 14.66 9.99
CA THR A 71 -16.07 15.96 9.38
C THR A 71 -16.01 15.83 7.86
N TYR A 72 -16.71 16.73 7.18
CA TYR A 72 -16.80 16.77 5.73
C TYR A 72 -16.38 18.14 5.19
N LEU A 73 -15.54 18.13 4.16
CA LEU A 73 -15.24 19.28 3.32
C LEU A 73 -16.27 19.31 2.19
N CYS A 74 -17.02 20.40 2.13
CA CYS A 74 -18.17 20.55 1.24
C CYS A 74 -17.90 21.65 0.22
N LEU A 75 -17.96 21.32 -1.07
CA LEU A 75 -17.71 22.30 -2.12
C LEU A 75 -18.32 21.92 -3.46
N TRP A 76 -18.39 22.89 -4.38
CA TRP A 76 -18.75 22.65 -5.77
C TRP A 76 -17.54 22.18 -6.57
N ARG A 77 -17.67 21.06 -7.25
CA ARG A 77 -16.69 20.55 -8.22
C ARG A 77 -17.18 20.89 -9.62
N HIS A 78 -16.36 21.64 -10.35
CA HIS A 78 -16.69 22.05 -11.70
C HIS A 78 -16.17 21.04 -12.73
N LYS A 79 -16.87 20.98 -13.86
CA LYS A 79 -16.41 20.30 -15.07
C LYS A 79 -15.93 21.35 -16.06
N TYR A 80 -14.79 21.10 -16.70
CA TYR A 80 -14.20 21.96 -17.70
C TYR A 80 -13.90 21.18 -18.98
N HIS A 81 -13.89 21.85 -20.11
CA HIS A 81 -13.24 21.30 -21.29
C HIS A 81 -11.72 21.36 -21.07
N CYS A 82 -11.05 20.21 -21.08
CA CYS A 82 -9.60 20.15 -20.92
C CYS A 82 -8.97 20.13 -22.32
N SER A 83 -8.19 21.14 -22.67
CA SER A 83 -7.53 21.23 -23.97
C SER A 83 -6.57 20.06 -24.23
N ASN A 84 -5.86 19.61 -23.19
CA ASN A 84 -4.93 18.48 -23.30
C ASN A 84 -5.64 17.12 -23.44
N CYS A 85 -6.79 16.91 -22.84
CA CYS A 85 -7.55 15.66 -22.95
C CYS A 85 -8.56 15.68 -24.11
N GLY A 86 -8.85 16.83 -24.72
CA GLY A 86 -9.87 17.00 -25.75
C GLY A 86 -11.31 16.73 -25.31
N LYS A 87 -11.59 16.61 -24.00
CA LYS A 87 -12.91 16.20 -23.46
C LYS A 87 -13.26 16.99 -22.19
N ALA A 88 -14.56 17.01 -21.88
CA ALA A 88 -15.02 17.53 -20.60
C ALA A 88 -14.51 16.65 -19.45
N ARG A 89 -13.88 17.27 -18.45
CA ARG A 89 -13.29 16.64 -17.27
C ARG A 89 -13.66 17.40 -16.00
N SER A 90 -13.83 16.66 -14.91
CA SER A 90 -13.93 17.26 -13.59
C SER A 90 -12.57 17.82 -13.16
N GLU A 91 -12.59 18.91 -12.43
CA GLU A 91 -11.41 19.41 -11.76
C GLU A 91 -10.93 18.47 -10.64
N ASP A 92 -9.65 18.54 -10.35
CA ASP A 92 -9.04 17.86 -9.21
C ASP A 92 -8.85 18.80 -8.03
N PHE A 93 -8.76 18.22 -6.85
CA PHE A 93 -8.46 18.92 -5.61
C PHE A 93 -7.23 18.25 -4.97
N ASP A 94 -6.18 19.02 -4.73
CA ASP A 94 -4.90 18.53 -4.21
C ASP A 94 -5.03 17.85 -2.84
N PHE A 95 -6.07 18.19 -2.07
CA PHE A 95 -6.36 17.59 -0.76
C PHE A 95 -7.22 16.30 -0.83
N VAL A 96 -7.65 15.88 -2.02
CA VAL A 96 -8.45 14.66 -2.21
C VAL A 96 -7.55 13.49 -2.51
N SER A 97 -7.86 12.34 -1.93
CA SER A 97 -7.16 11.08 -2.22
C SER A 97 -7.45 10.61 -3.65
N PRO A 98 -6.43 10.35 -4.46
CA PRO A 98 -6.63 9.83 -5.81
C PRO A 98 -7.29 8.45 -5.83
N GLU A 99 -6.99 7.60 -4.85
CA GLU A 99 -7.50 6.23 -4.74
C GLU A 99 -8.95 6.18 -4.21
N THR A 100 -9.32 7.19 -3.41
CA THR A 100 -10.63 7.30 -2.76
C THR A 100 -11.17 8.73 -2.89
N PRO A 101 -11.77 9.08 -4.04
CA PRO A 101 -12.08 10.47 -4.41
C PRO A 101 -13.15 11.17 -3.57
N HIS A 102 -13.71 10.50 -2.61
CA HIS A 102 -14.66 11.02 -1.61
C HIS A 102 -14.02 11.21 -0.22
N LEU A 103 -12.71 10.97 -0.10
CA LEU A 103 -11.95 11.10 1.13
C LEU A 103 -10.79 12.09 0.94
N SER A 104 -10.41 12.80 2.01
CA SER A 104 -9.20 13.62 1.99
C SER A 104 -7.94 12.75 2.00
N ARG A 105 -6.80 13.34 1.56
CA ARG A 105 -5.49 12.64 1.58
C ARG A 105 -5.05 12.33 3.00
N GLU A 106 -5.24 13.25 3.91
CA GLU A 106 -4.88 13.12 5.32
C GLU A 106 -5.68 11.97 5.96
N TYR A 107 -6.99 11.92 5.71
CA TYR A 107 -7.84 10.86 6.22
C TYR A 107 -7.47 9.50 5.63
N SER A 108 -7.25 9.43 4.32
CA SER A 108 -6.79 8.21 3.65
C SER A 108 -5.44 7.74 4.16
N TYR A 109 -4.51 8.68 4.40
CA TYR A 109 -3.21 8.37 5.00
C TYR A 109 -3.36 7.82 6.43
N TRP A 110 -4.18 8.46 7.26
CA TRP A 110 -4.41 8.03 8.64
C TRP A 110 -5.03 6.63 8.72
N ILE A 111 -6.04 6.34 7.88
CA ILE A 111 -6.64 5.00 7.80
C ILE A 111 -5.61 3.95 7.32
N GLY A 112 -4.80 4.28 6.32
CA GLY A 112 -3.74 3.38 5.87
C GLY A 112 -2.72 3.08 6.98
N ARG A 113 -2.36 4.09 7.79
CA ARG A 113 -1.50 3.91 8.97
C ARG A 113 -2.15 3.04 10.05
N LEU A 114 -3.47 3.13 10.22
CA LEU A 114 -4.19 2.28 11.15
C LEU A 114 -4.06 0.78 10.77
N CYS A 115 -3.99 0.47 9.48
CA CYS A 115 -3.78 -0.90 8.99
C CYS A 115 -2.40 -1.49 9.34
N GLU A 116 -1.43 -0.69 9.80
CA GLU A 116 -0.13 -1.20 10.28
C GLU A 116 -0.25 -1.91 11.64
N ILE A 117 -1.29 -1.61 12.41
CA ILE A 117 -1.51 -2.15 13.77
C ILE A 117 -2.81 -2.96 13.90
N THR A 118 -3.64 -2.99 12.87
CA THR A 118 -4.91 -3.72 12.87
C THR A 118 -5.22 -4.27 11.48
N SER A 119 -6.16 -5.21 11.39
CA SER A 119 -6.59 -5.75 10.10
C SER A 119 -7.43 -4.73 9.31
N VAL A 120 -7.43 -4.85 7.97
CA VAL A 120 -8.29 -4.05 7.07
C VAL A 120 -9.78 -4.13 7.49
N LYS A 121 -10.23 -5.29 8.01
CA LYS A 121 -11.60 -5.46 8.50
C LYS A 121 -11.86 -4.56 9.71
N GLN A 122 -11.00 -4.60 10.71
CA GLN A 122 -11.14 -3.80 11.93
C GLN A 122 -10.99 -2.30 11.65
N ALA A 123 -10.04 -1.91 10.79
CA ALA A 123 -9.88 -0.53 10.35
C ALA A 123 -11.15 -0.01 9.63
N ALA A 124 -11.80 -0.85 8.83
CA ALA A 124 -13.05 -0.52 8.13
C ALA A 124 -14.21 -0.33 9.13
N GLU A 125 -14.37 -1.24 10.07
CA GLU A 125 -15.39 -1.16 11.13
C GLU A 125 -15.19 0.08 12.00
N PHE A 126 -13.96 0.32 12.46
CA PHE A 126 -13.62 1.49 13.29
C PHE A 126 -13.88 2.83 12.58
N SER A 127 -13.52 2.94 11.30
CA SER A 127 -13.61 4.19 10.54
C SER A 127 -14.95 4.41 9.84
N GLY A 128 -15.85 3.41 9.86
CA GLY A 128 -17.11 3.44 9.12
C GLY A 128 -16.94 3.46 7.60
N ASN A 129 -15.77 3.01 7.09
CA ASN A 129 -15.52 2.89 5.66
C ASN A 129 -15.73 1.45 5.19
N ASN A 130 -16.00 1.25 3.89
CA ASN A 130 -16.05 -0.09 3.34
C ASN A 130 -14.65 -0.70 3.19
N LYS A 131 -14.54 -2.02 3.31
CA LYS A 131 -13.27 -2.77 3.22
C LYS A 131 -12.48 -2.47 1.94
N SER A 132 -13.16 -2.34 0.81
CA SER A 132 -12.50 -2.07 -0.48
C SER A 132 -11.83 -0.70 -0.52
N SER A 133 -12.42 0.30 0.15
CA SER A 133 -11.79 1.63 0.28
C SER A 133 -10.60 1.57 1.22
N VAL A 134 -10.75 0.93 2.38
CA VAL A 134 -9.65 0.77 3.34
C VAL A 134 -8.49 -0.02 2.72
N TRP A 135 -8.78 -1.10 2.02
CA TRP A 135 -7.74 -1.87 1.31
C TRP A 135 -6.97 -1.02 0.28
N ARG A 136 -7.67 -0.15 -0.47
CA ARG A 136 -7.00 0.77 -1.42
C ARG A 136 -6.12 1.80 -0.72
N MET A 137 -6.55 2.31 0.44
CA MET A 137 -5.76 3.24 1.24
C MET A 137 -4.50 2.58 1.79
N ASP A 138 -4.64 1.38 2.37
CA ASP A 138 -3.55 0.57 2.89
C ASP A 138 -2.54 0.22 1.78
N TYR A 139 -3.03 -0.33 0.66
CA TYR A 139 -2.21 -0.65 -0.51
C TYR A 139 -1.45 0.58 -1.05
N SER A 140 -2.09 1.74 -1.09
CA SER A 140 -1.46 2.99 -1.51
C SER A 140 -0.34 3.43 -0.56
N GLN A 141 -0.54 3.26 0.76
CA GLN A 141 0.50 3.56 1.75
C GLN A 141 1.67 2.58 1.64
N MET A 142 1.39 1.28 1.54
CA MET A 142 2.42 0.26 1.31
C MET A 142 3.23 0.58 0.05
N LYS A 143 2.57 0.87 -1.07
CA LYS A 143 3.24 1.21 -2.33
C LYS A 143 4.17 2.42 -2.20
N ARG A 144 3.73 3.47 -1.51
CA ARG A 144 4.59 4.66 -1.25
C ARG A 144 5.77 4.33 -0.36
N ARG A 145 5.54 3.55 0.70
CA ARG A 145 6.57 3.17 1.68
C ARG A 145 7.65 2.30 1.04
N PHE A 146 7.26 1.39 0.17
CA PHE A 146 8.15 0.42 -0.46
C PHE A 146 8.60 0.81 -1.88
N GLN A 147 8.24 1.99 -2.38
CA GLN A 147 8.58 2.43 -3.74
C GLN A 147 10.08 2.37 -4.05
N ASN A 148 10.93 2.67 -3.07
CA ASN A 148 12.39 2.66 -3.18
C ASN A 148 13.01 1.75 -2.10
N TYR A 149 12.29 0.68 -1.74
CA TYR A 149 12.78 -0.25 -0.74
C TYR A 149 14.01 -0.98 -1.25
N LYS A 150 15.06 -0.99 -0.43
CA LYS A 150 16.24 -1.82 -0.62
C LYS A 150 16.36 -2.76 0.58
N PRO A 151 16.54 -4.06 0.36
CA PRO A 151 16.76 -4.99 1.45
C PRO A 151 17.98 -4.57 2.28
N PRO A 152 17.92 -4.64 3.61
CA PRO A 152 19.09 -4.43 4.44
C PRO A 152 20.11 -5.54 4.21
N LYS A 153 21.39 -5.26 4.48
CA LYS A 153 22.43 -6.30 4.52
C LYS A 153 22.16 -7.22 5.71
N ALA A 154 22.22 -8.51 5.48
CA ALA A 154 22.05 -9.55 6.49
C ALA A 154 23.15 -10.61 6.31
N ARG A 155 23.73 -11.09 7.41
CA ARG A 155 24.77 -12.13 7.40
C ARG A 155 24.18 -13.55 7.51
N ARG A 156 23.04 -13.67 8.15
CA ARG A 156 22.36 -14.95 8.35
C ARG A 156 20.90 -14.79 7.90
N ILE A 157 20.49 -15.54 6.91
CA ILE A 157 19.15 -15.43 6.35
C ILE A 157 18.45 -16.80 6.38
N SER A 158 17.11 -16.76 6.46
CA SER A 158 16.29 -17.90 6.10
C SER A 158 15.46 -17.62 4.87
N VAL A 159 15.27 -18.63 4.06
CA VAL A 159 14.43 -18.60 2.86
C VAL A 159 13.32 -19.62 3.04
N ASP A 160 12.10 -19.17 2.89
CA ASP A 160 10.91 -19.97 3.03
C ASP A 160 9.86 -19.61 1.98
N GLU A 161 8.81 -20.41 1.85
CA GLU A 161 7.73 -20.16 0.92
C GLU A 161 6.39 -20.05 1.61
N VAL A 162 5.60 -19.05 1.17
CA VAL A 162 4.23 -18.87 1.64
C VAL A 162 3.24 -19.12 0.51
N TYR A 163 2.30 -20.03 0.75
CA TYR A 163 1.20 -20.28 -0.16
C TYR A 163 0.18 -19.14 -0.10
N ALA A 164 0.09 -18.36 -1.16
CA ALA A 164 -0.68 -17.10 -1.14
C ALA A 164 -1.93 -17.10 -2.03
N ARG A 165 -2.08 -18.02 -2.98
CA ARG A 165 -3.15 -17.97 -3.97
C ARG A 165 -3.91 -19.27 -4.15
N ARG A 166 -5.25 -19.19 -4.12
CA ARG A 166 -6.15 -20.32 -4.36
C ARG A 166 -6.55 -20.53 -5.83
N LYS A 167 -5.97 -19.81 -6.79
CA LYS A 167 -6.37 -19.96 -8.20
C LYS A 167 -5.95 -21.33 -8.74
N LYS A 168 -6.85 -21.98 -9.48
CA LYS A 168 -6.53 -23.21 -10.24
C LYS A 168 -5.64 -22.83 -11.42
N TYR A 169 -4.43 -23.35 -11.45
CA TYR A 169 -3.49 -23.20 -12.55
C TYR A 169 -3.32 -24.56 -13.24
N SER A 170 -3.22 -24.57 -14.57
CA SER A 170 -3.16 -25.78 -15.38
C SER A 170 -1.73 -26.28 -15.61
N SER A 171 -0.73 -25.42 -15.55
CA SER A 171 0.68 -25.75 -15.79
C SER A 171 1.53 -25.78 -14.52
N LYS A 172 2.70 -26.43 -14.56
CA LYS A 172 3.67 -26.46 -13.46
C LYS A 172 4.16 -25.05 -13.11
N GLU A 173 4.53 -24.27 -14.13
CA GLU A 173 4.99 -22.88 -13.99
C GLU A 173 3.93 -21.99 -13.34
N SER A 174 2.66 -22.19 -13.71
CA SER A 174 1.53 -21.49 -13.08
C SER A 174 1.32 -21.93 -11.63
N ARG A 175 1.71 -23.15 -11.25
CA ARG A 175 1.62 -23.67 -9.86
C ARG A 175 2.64 -22.98 -8.96
N ASP A 176 3.85 -22.72 -9.45
CA ASP A 176 4.90 -22.05 -8.68
C ASP A 176 4.55 -20.59 -8.37
N LYS A 177 3.77 -19.93 -9.24
CA LYS A 177 3.19 -18.58 -8.99
C LYS A 177 2.13 -18.53 -7.89
N ARG A 178 1.79 -19.64 -7.24
CA ARG A 178 0.92 -19.68 -6.05
C ARG A 178 1.66 -19.39 -4.76
N PHE A 179 2.97 -19.47 -4.81
CA PHE A 179 3.85 -19.24 -3.69
C PHE A 179 4.53 -17.88 -3.79
N PHE A 180 4.90 -17.34 -2.66
CA PHE A 180 5.87 -16.25 -2.53
C PHE A 180 7.12 -16.81 -1.86
N THR A 181 8.28 -16.48 -2.39
CA THR A 181 9.54 -16.67 -1.68
C THR A 181 9.71 -15.54 -0.68
N ILE A 182 10.01 -15.87 0.57
CA ILE A 182 10.27 -14.94 1.65
C ILE A 182 11.70 -15.09 2.09
N VAL A 183 12.41 -13.97 2.22
CA VAL A 183 13.73 -13.92 2.85
C VAL A 183 13.62 -13.20 4.18
N CYS A 184 14.05 -13.86 5.25
CA CYS A 184 14.08 -13.32 6.60
C CYS A 184 15.53 -13.16 7.08
N ASP A 185 15.82 -12.06 7.72
CA ASP A 185 17.04 -11.89 8.50
C ASP A 185 16.90 -12.62 9.84
N LEU A 186 17.76 -13.60 10.09
CA LEU A 186 17.72 -14.43 11.30
C LEU A 186 18.14 -13.67 12.56
N ASP A 187 18.94 -12.62 12.42
CA ASP A 187 19.40 -11.82 13.56
C ASP A 187 18.31 -10.87 14.06
N THR A 188 17.62 -10.20 13.14
CA THR A 188 16.54 -9.26 13.49
C THR A 188 15.16 -9.91 13.50
N ARG A 189 15.03 -11.14 12.98
CA ARG A 189 13.75 -11.89 12.81
C ARG A 189 12.72 -11.13 11.96
N LYS A 190 13.19 -10.36 10.98
CA LYS A 190 12.33 -9.58 10.09
C LYS A 190 12.35 -10.12 8.68
N VAL A 191 11.19 -10.09 8.03
CA VAL A 191 11.11 -10.28 6.58
C VAL A 191 11.81 -9.10 5.91
N ILE A 192 12.81 -9.38 5.10
CA ILE A 192 13.62 -8.38 4.39
C ILE A 192 13.43 -8.41 2.88
N TRP A 193 12.80 -9.45 2.34
CA TRP A 193 12.48 -9.57 0.93
C TRP A 193 11.30 -10.50 0.70
N VAL A 194 10.51 -10.20 -0.35
CA VAL A 194 9.43 -11.05 -0.83
C VAL A 194 9.44 -11.01 -2.35
N SER A 195 9.46 -12.16 -3.01
CA SER A 195 9.32 -12.28 -4.46
C SER A 195 8.14 -13.17 -4.85
N GLU A 196 7.58 -12.95 -6.05
CA GLU A 196 6.54 -13.81 -6.60
C GLU A 196 7.16 -15.12 -7.12
N SER A 197 6.52 -16.25 -6.85
CA SER A 197 6.94 -17.62 -7.15
C SER A 197 7.95 -18.21 -6.14
N ARG A 198 8.23 -19.51 -6.32
CA ARG A 198 9.26 -20.25 -5.57
C ARG A 198 10.36 -20.79 -6.49
N SER A 199 10.59 -20.11 -7.59
CA SER A 199 11.63 -20.52 -8.54
C SER A 199 13.02 -20.04 -8.08
N LYS A 200 14.05 -20.58 -8.71
CA LYS A 200 15.43 -20.14 -8.51
C LYS A 200 15.57 -18.62 -8.77
N GLU A 201 14.97 -18.16 -9.87
CA GLU A 201 15.01 -16.76 -10.30
C GLU A 201 14.39 -15.81 -9.27
N ALA A 202 13.38 -16.28 -8.51
CA ALA A 202 12.75 -15.49 -7.45
C ALA A 202 13.73 -15.18 -6.30
N LEU A 203 14.64 -16.09 -6.00
CA LEU A 203 15.69 -15.88 -5.00
C LEU A 203 16.90 -15.16 -5.61
N ASP A 204 17.26 -15.45 -6.86
CA ASP A 204 18.32 -14.75 -7.59
C ASP A 204 18.05 -13.23 -7.65
N GLU A 205 16.78 -12.81 -7.81
CA GLU A 205 16.39 -11.41 -7.80
C GLU A 205 16.82 -10.70 -6.50
N TYR A 206 16.65 -11.35 -5.35
CA TYR A 206 17.12 -10.83 -4.05
C TYR A 206 18.62 -10.62 -4.05
N PHE A 207 19.40 -11.62 -4.47
CA PHE A 207 20.86 -11.56 -4.51
C PHE A 207 21.37 -10.50 -5.49
N HIS A 208 20.74 -10.35 -6.63
CA HIS A 208 21.07 -9.28 -7.58
C HIS A 208 20.87 -7.88 -6.99
N ILE A 209 19.78 -7.69 -6.23
CA ILE A 209 19.45 -6.39 -5.63
C ILE A 209 20.43 -6.00 -4.53
N ILE A 210 20.80 -6.95 -3.65
CA ILE A 210 21.78 -6.66 -2.58
C ILE A 210 23.21 -6.54 -3.11
N GLY A 211 23.49 -7.14 -4.26
CA GLY A 211 24.76 -7.09 -4.98
C GLY A 211 25.82 -8.07 -4.46
N PRO A 212 26.89 -8.30 -5.27
CA PRO A 212 27.86 -9.38 -5.03
C PRO A 212 28.69 -9.19 -3.75
N GLU A 213 28.90 -7.97 -3.29
CA GLU A 213 29.61 -7.72 -2.03
C GLU A 213 28.78 -8.20 -0.82
N ALA A 214 27.50 -7.82 -0.76
CA ALA A 214 26.63 -8.26 0.30
C ALA A 214 26.37 -9.77 0.27
N CYS A 215 26.35 -10.38 -0.92
CA CYS A 215 26.25 -11.84 -1.07
C CYS A 215 27.46 -12.56 -0.48
N ARG A 216 28.68 -12.01 -0.61
CA ARG A 216 29.90 -12.57 0.01
C ARG A 216 29.91 -12.47 1.53
N ASP A 217 29.21 -11.48 2.09
CA ASP A 217 29.08 -11.27 3.52
C ASP A 217 28.07 -12.22 4.18
N ILE A 218 27.27 -12.95 3.38
CA ILE A 218 26.32 -13.95 3.90
C ILE A 218 27.08 -15.18 4.36
N GLU A 219 26.91 -15.51 5.64
CA GLU A 219 27.57 -16.63 6.31
C GLU A 219 26.71 -17.90 6.32
N VAL A 220 25.39 -17.73 6.49
CA VAL A 220 24.45 -18.84 6.64
C VAL A 220 23.17 -18.56 5.87
N VAL A 221 22.71 -19.55 5.11
CA VAL A 221 21.37 -19.57 4.49
C VAL A 221 20.66 -20.82 4.95
N ALA A 222 19.61 -20.65 5.75
CA ALA A 222 18.70 -21.72 6.13
C ALA A 222 17.50 -21.76 5.16
N ALA A 223 17.20 -22.92 4.57
CA ALA A 223 16.05 -23.06 3.66
C ALA A 223 15.43 -24.45 3.72
N ASP A 224 14.20 -24.56 3.18
CA ASP A 224 13.55 -25.84 2.95
C ASP A 224 14.34 -26.71 1.94
N GLN A 225 14.01 -28.01 1.88
CA GLN A 225 14.57 -29.00 0.95
C GLN A 225 14.10 -28.73 -0.50
N HIS A 226 14.30 -27.50 -0.96
CA HIS A 226 13.94 -27.06 -2.30
C HIS A 226 15.19 -26.80 -3.14
N ASP A 227 15.49 -27.71 -4.08
CA ASP A 227 16.70 -27.66 -4.90
C ASP A 227 16.96 -26.31 -5.61
N PRO A 228 15.94 -25.60 -6.13
CA PRO A 228 16.11 -24.27 -6.71
C PRO A 228 16.76 -23.25 -5.77
N TYR A 229 16.43 -23.28 -4.47
CA TYR A 229 17.03 -22.34 -3.50
C TYR A 229 18.49 -22.69 -3.25
N LYS A 230 18.82 -23.98 -3.10
CA LYS A 230 20.20 -24.43 -2.95
C LYS A 230 21.06 -24.05 -4.15
N ALA A 231 20.53 -24.22 -5.38
CA ALA A 231 21.21 -23.82 -6.61
C ALA A 231 21.48 -22.30 -6.63
N SER A 232 20.48 -21.48 -6.30
CA SER A 232 20.62 -20.02 -6.24
C SER A 232 21.65 -19.59 -5.21
N VAL A 233 21.66 -20.18 -4.01
CA VAL A 233 22.64 -19.84 -2.96
C VAL A 233 24.05 -20.20 -3.39
N ASN A 234 24.26 -21.39 -3.96
CA ASN A 234 25.59 -21.84 -4.42
C ASN A 234 26.16 -20.92 -5.50
N GLU A 235 25.33 -20.39 -6.38
CA GLU A 235 25.78 -19.47 -7.44
C GLU A 235 26.07 -18.06 -6.93
N ASN A 236 25.28 -17.55 -5.99
CA ASN A 236 25.32 -16.16 -5.59
C ASN A 236 26.11 -15.90 -4.29
N CYS A 237 26.15 -16.88 -3.36
CA CYS A 237 26.72 -16.72 -2.02
C CYS A 237 27.87 -17.70 -1.79
N PRO A 238 29.08 -17.46 -2.34
CA PRO A 238 30.17 -18.44 -2.34
C PRO A 238 30.70 -18.78 -0.95
N ASN A 239 30.49 -17.90 0.03
CA ASN A 239 31.00 -18.07 1.40
C ASN A 239 29.93 -18.62 2.36
N ALA A 240 28.68 -18.76 1.90
CA ALA A 240 27.56 -19.14 2.75
C ALA A 240 27.54 -20.65 3.01
N VAL A 241 27.31 -21.03 4.26
CA VAL A 241 26.93 -22.40 4.63
C VAL A 241 25.44 -22.55 4.41
N PHE A 242 25.05 -23.48 3.53
CA PHE A 242 23.66 -23.82 3.33
C PHE A 242 23.20 -24.83 4.36
N VAL A 243 22.13 -24.51 5.10
CA VAL A 243 21.55 -25.35 6.16
C VAL A 243 20.11 -25.70 5.83
N TRP A 244 19.76 -26.96 5.93
CA TRP A 244 18.37 -27.38 5.80
C TRP A 244 17.57 -26.96 7.04
N ASP A 245 16.36 -26.43 6.82
CA ASP A 245 15.47 -26.07 7.92
C ASP A 245 15.07 -27.34 8.70
N ARG A 246 15.38 -27.32 9.99
CA ARG A 246 15.11 -28.41 10.91
C ARG A 246 13.62 -28.78 10.97
N PHE A 247 12.73 -27.80 10.88
CA PHE A 247 11.29 -28.05 10.94
C PHE A 247 10.84 -28.95 9.78
N HIS A 248 11.25 -28.65 8.57
CA HIS A 248 10.90 -29.41 7.36
C HIS A 248 11.52 -30.83 7.39
N ILE A 249 12.74 -30.98 7.90
CA ILE A 249 13.36 -32.28 8.09
C ILE A 249 12.52 -33.12 9.06
N MET A 250 12.17 -32.55 10.21
CA MET A 250 11.40 -33.28 11.23
C MET A 250 9.98 -33.60 10.74
N GLN A 251 9.36 -32.73 9.98
CA GLN A 251 8.05 -32.99 9.38
C GLN A 251 8.10 -34.14 8.38
N SER A 252 9.10 -34.16 7.51
CA SER A 252 9.34 -35.28 6.58
C SER A 252 9.56 -36.59 7.30
N PHE A 253 10.38 -36.57 8.34
CA PHE A 253 10.62 -37.76 9.17
C PHE A 253 9.35 -38.28 9.87
N HIS A 254 8.54 -37.37 10.39
CA HIS A 254 7.27 -37.71 11.03
C HIS A 254 6.25 -38.31 10.05
N SER A 255 6.17 -37.79 8.83
CA SER A 255 5.31 -38.36 7.78
C SER A 255 5.75 -39.76 7.36
N TYR A 256 7.05 -40.00 7.29
CA TYR A 256 7.60 -41.35 7.06
C TYR A 256 7.16 -42.35 8.14
N LEU A 257 7.28 -42.00 9.41
CA LEU A 257 6.88 -42.87 10.53
C LEU A 257 5.38 -43.19 10.56
N GLN A 258 4.52 -42.28 10.05
CA GLN A 258 3.07 -42.51 9.98
C GLN A 258 2.67 -43.50 8.88
N HIS A 259 3.49 -43.69 7.84
CA HIS A 259 3.23 -44.64 6.75
C HIS A 259 3.64 -46.09 7.11
N TRP A 260 4.30 -46.31 8.24
CA TRP A 260 4.73 -47.61 8.73
C TRP A 260 3.82 -48.17 9.84
N LYS A 261 2.69 -47.55 10.10
CA LYS A 261 1.60 -48.06 10.94
C LYS A 261 0.40 -48.47 10.09
#